data_5eeafc15f40c1994a6e2f0665fd462f4
#
_entry.id   5eeafc15f40c1994a6e2f0665fd462f4
#
_cell.length_a   1.000
_cell.length_b   1.000
_cell.length_c   1.000
_cell.angle_alpha   90.00
_cell.angle_beta   90.00
_cell.angle_gamma   90.00
#
_symmetry.space_group_name_H-M   'P 1'
#
loop_
_entity.id
_entity.type
_entity.pdbx_description
1 polymer ?
#
loop_
_entity_poly.entity_id
_entity_poly.type
_entity_poly.pdbx_seq_one_letter_code
_entity_poly.pdbx_strand_id
1 'polypeptide(L)'
;MKKRILAVVLGAVMVMSLAGCGSGTSGEDKKASSDGEKTYTIGISQFAEHGSLDNCREGFLEGLKEEGIEEGKNLTVSVKNAAADQGTAKQISDSFVSDKVDLIC
;
A
#
# COMPACT_ATOMS: atom_id res chain seq x y z
N MET A 1 -24.20 -27.28 -25.18
CA MET A 1 -24.76 -26.13 -25.85
C MET A 1 -25.32 -25.13 -24.89
N LYS A 2 -26.13 -25.55 -23.95
CA LYS A 2 -26.68 -24.60 -23.01
C LYS A 2 -25.66 -23.91 -22.17
N LYS A 3 -24.59 -24.59 -21.86
CA LYS A 3 -23.53 -23.99 -21.03
C LYS A 3 -22.80 -22.86 -21.75
N ARG A 4 -22.69 -23.00 -23.06
CA ARG A 4 -21.99 -21.95 -23.80
C ARG A 4 -22.80 -20.69 -23.89
N ILE A 5 -24.12 -20.85 -23.99
CA ILE A 5 -25.01 -19.71 -24.07
C ILE A 5 -25.00 -18.97 -22.74
N LEU A 6 -24.97 -19.75 -21.66
CA LEU A 6 -24.95 -19.14 -20.35
C LEU A 6 -23.68 -18.32 -20.13
N ALA A 7 -22.58 -18.83 -20.63
CA ALA A 7 -21.32 -18.10 -20.47
C ALA A 7 -21.30 -16.79 -21.23
N VAL A 8 -21.93 -16.81 -22.40
CA VAL A 8 -21.97 -15.58 -23.19
C VAL A 8 -22.83 -14.52 -22.53
N VAL A 9 -23.96 -14.97 -21.95
CA VAL A 9 -24.83 -14.03 -21.27
C VAL A 9 -24.15 -13.43 -20.05
N LEU A 10 -23.41 -14.25 -19.33
CA LEU A 10 -22.71 -13.78 -18.15
C LEU A 10 -21.64 -12.77 -18.54
N GLY A 11 -20.96 -13.03 -19.62
CA GLY A 11 -19.92 -12.13 -20.08
C GLY A 11 -20.48 -10.76 -20.49
N ALA A 12 -21.64 -10.79 -21.12
CA ALA A 12 -22.25 -9.54 -21.56
C ALA A 12 -22.67 -8.67 -20.37
N VAL A 13 -23.19 -9.31 -19.35
CA VAL A 13 -23.62 -8.57 -18.17
C VAL A 13 -22.42 -7.91 -17.48
N MET A 14 -21.30 -8.61 -17.44
CA MET A 14 -20.14 -8.06 -16.80
C MET A 14 -19.58 -6.84 -17.53
N VAL A 15 -19.64 -6.88 -18.85
CA VAL A 15 -19.12 -5.76 -19.61
C VAL A 15 -19.97 -4.52 -19.36
N MET A 16 -21.29 -4.72 -19.23
CA MET A 16 -22.13 -3.57 -18.99
C MET A 16 -21.92 -2.97 -17.62
N SER A 17 -21.62 -3.79 -16.64
CA SER A 17 -21.40 -3.23 -15.32
C SER A 17 -20.08 -2.47 -15.25
N LEU A 18 -19.11 -2.87 -16.03
CA LEU A 18 -17.89 -2.12 -16.02
C LEU A 18 -18.05 -0.74 -16.62
N ALA A 19 -18.89 -0.64 -17.62
CA ALA A 19 -19.10 0.65 -18.23
C ALA A 19 -19.77 1.62 -17.26
N GLY A 20 -20.62 1.09 -16.42
CA GLY A 20 -21.29 1.95 -15.48
C GLY A 20 -20.40 2.43 -14.38
N CYS A 21 -19.42 1.67 -14.04
CA CYS A 21 -18.58 2.11 -12.98
C CYS A 21 -17.59 3.12 -13.39
N GLY A 22 -17.27 3.12 -14.61
CA GLY A 22 -16.19 3.97 -15.01
C GLY A 22 -16.42 5.41 -14.86
N SER A 23 -17.63 5.79 -14.72
CA SER A 23 -17.78 7.20 -14.76
C SER A 23 -17.50 7.82 -13.45
N GLY A 24 -17.47 7.16 -12.44
CA GLY A 24 -17.45 7.85 -11.30
C GLY A 24 -16.32 8.39 -10.87
N THR A 25 -15.38 7.88 -10.69
CA THR A 25 -14.52 8.41 -9.97
C THR A 25 -13.39 8.37 -10.32
N SER A 26 -13.01 8.68 -10.38
CA SER A 26 -12.06 9.03 -10.09
C SER A 26 -10.95 8.49 -10.33
N GLY A 27 -10.37 9.11 -10.80
CA GLY A 27 -9.22 8.84 -11.11
C GLY A 27 -8.33 8.21 -10.32
N GLU A 28 -8.45 8.35 -9.24
CA GLU A 28 -7.44 7.91 -8.48
C GLU A 28 -7.31 6.53 -8.51
N ASP A 29 -8.23 5.89 -8.81
CA ASP A 29 -8.04 4.64 -8.67
C ASP A 29 -7.20 4.07 -9.58
N LYS A 30 -7.20 4.45 -10.67
CA LYS A 30 -6.53 3.79 -11.53
C LYS A 30 -5.21 3.71 -11.38
N LYS A 31 -4.73 4.62 -10.91
CA LYS A 31 -3.44 4.59 -10.86
C LYS A 31 -3.01 3.55 -10.06
N ALA A 32 -3.66 3.19 -9.25
CA ALA A 32 -3.15 2.24 -8.44
C ALA A 32 -2.90 1.07 -9.23
N SER A 33 -3.62 0.87 -10.17
CA SER A 33 -3.42 -0.31 -10.72
C SER A 33 -2.36 -0.36 -11.57
N SER A 34 -1.95 0.60 -11.99
CA SER A 34 -1.24 0.51 -12.97
C SER A 34 -0.18 -0.13 -12.87
N ASP A 35 0.59 -0.16 -12.69
CA ASP A 35 1.67 -0.60 -12.96
C ASP A 35 2.37 -1.18 -12.05
N GLY A 36 2.83 -2.15 -12.14
CA GLY A 36 3.66 -2.74 -11.34
C GLY A 36 4.97 -2.22 -11.20
N GLU A 37 5.26 -1.28 -11.95
CA GLU A 37 6.55 -0.77 -11.84
C GLU A 37 6.70 0.26 -10.83
N LYS A 38 5.69 0.64 -10.16
CA LYS A 38 5.81 1.70 -9.21
C LYS A 38 6.59 1.27 -8.01
N THR A 39 7.47 2.13 -7.54
CA THR A 39 8.16 1.90 -6.30
C THR A 39 7.57 2.75 -5.20
N TYR A 40 7.58 2.26 -4.01
CA TYR A 40 7.02 2.96 -2.85
C TYR A 40 8.10 3.18 -1.80
N THR A 41 7.99 4.28 -1.07
CA THR A 41 8.89 4.57 0.05
C THR A 41 8.04 4.74 1.30
N ILE A 42 8.35 3.99 2.34
CA ILE A 42 7.59 4.04 3.58
C ILE A 42 8.54 4.40 4.72
N GLY A 43 8.14 5.37 5.52
CA GLY A 43 8.85 5.71 6.73
C GLY A 43 8.14 5.10 7.91
N ILE A 44 8.85 4.35 8.74
CA ILE A 44 8.29 3.77 9.96
C ILE A 44 8.93 4.47 11.14
N SER A 45 8.10 5.11 11.96
CA SER A 45 8.55 5.80 13.15
C SER A 45 8.18 4.96 14.36
N GLN A 46 9.15 4.26 14.90
CA GLN A 46 8.90 3.42 16.06
C GLN A 46 9.24 4.21 17.31
N PHE A 47 8.34 4.29 18.26
CA PHE A 47 8.54 5.15 19.43
C PHE A 47 9.67 4.64 20.31
N ALA A 48 9.78 3.36 20.49
CA ALA A 48 10.80 2.77 21.33
C ALA A 48 11.11 1.35 20.89
N GLU A 49 12.23 0.84 21.39
CA GLU A 49 12.54 -0.55 21.12
C GLU A 49 11.75 -1.42 22.08
N HIS A 50 10.88 -2.22 21.55
CA HIS A 50 10.09 -3.10 22.38
C HIS A 50 9.56 -4.22 21.48
N GLY A 51 9.57 -5.43 22.00
CA GLY A 51 9.20 -6.60 21.20
C GLY A 51 7.83 -6.50 20.56
N SER A 52 6.86 -5.91 21.23
CA SER A 52 5.54 -5.75 20.64
C SER A 52 5.57 -4.81 19.45
N LEU A 53 6.32 -3.75 19.54
CA LEU A 53 6.42 -2.79 18.45
C LEU A 53 7.21 -3.40 17.28
N ASP A 54 8.23 -4.18 17.60
CA ASP A 54 8.97 -4.87 16.56
C ASP A 54 8.06 -5.86 15.82
N ASN A 55 7.24 -6.60 16.53
CA ASN A 55 6.31 -7.55 15.92
C ASN A 55 5.28 -6.83 15.06
N CYS A 56 4.82 -5.65 15.47
CA CYS A 56 3.90 -4.87 14.68
C CYS A 56 4.56 -4.43 13.37
N ARG A 57 5.80 -3.99 13.45
CA ARG A 57 6.52 -3.57 12.27
C ARG A 57 6.71 -4.73 11.31
N GLU A 58 7.13 -5.88 11.84
CA GLU A 58 7.35 -7.05 11.02
C GLU A 58 6.06 -7.53 10.37
N GLY A 59 4.98 -7.56 11.13
CA GLY A 59 3.68 -7.95 10.59
C GLY A 59 3.20 -7.01 9.50
N PHE A 60 3.46 -5.72 9.67
CA PHE A 60 3.10 -4.75 8.66
C PHE A 60 3.86 -5.01 7.35
N LEU A 61 5.16 -5.23 7.45
CA LEU A 61 5.98 -5.48 6.27
C LEU A 61 5.63 -6.82 5.61
N GLU A 62 5.29 -7.81 6.41
CA GLU A 62 4.90 -9.09 5.87
C GLU A 62 3.56 -8.98 5.13
N GLY A 63 2.62 -8.22 5.67
CA GLY A 63 1.36 -7.96 5.00
C GLY A 63 1.54 -7.27 3.66
N LEU A 64 2.47 -6.32 3.58
CA LEU A 64 2.77 -5.69 2.32
C LEU A 64 3.37 -6.68 1.33
N LYS A 65 4.23 -7.55 1.81
CA LYS A 65 4.83 -8.55 0.96
C LYS A 65 3.78 -9.49 0.37
N GLU A 66 2.78 -9.85 1.16
CA GLU A 66 1.70 -10.69 0.66
C GLU A 66 0.91 -9.99 -0.43
N GLU A 67 0.89 -8.67 -0.42
CA GLU A 67 0.19 -7.90 -1.43
C GLU A 67 1.11 -7.56 -2.62
N GLY A 68 2.30 -8.09 -2.65
CA GLY A 68 3.21 -7.86 -3.75
C GLY A 68 4.14 -6.67 -3.58
N ILE A 69 4.15 -6.05 -2.42
CA ILE A 69 5.03 -4.92 -2.15
C ILE A 69 6.14 -5.39 -1.22
N GLU A 70 7.34 -5.47 -1.75
CA GLU A 70 8.40 -6.12 -1.02
C GLU A 70 9.66 -5.30 -1.04
N GLU A 71 10.34 -5.23 0.07
CA GLU A 71 11.59 -4.52 0.20
C GLU A 71 12.62 -5.10 -0.75
N GLY A 72 13.35 -4.23 -1.42
CA GLY A 72 14.32 -4.69 -2.38
C GLY A 72 13.77 -4.91 -3.78
N LYS A 73 12.45 -4.91 -3.92
CA LYS A 73 11.85 -5.03 -5.22
C LYS A 73 11.19 -3.76 -5.62
N ASN A 74 10.12 -3.39 -4.95
CA ASN A 74 9.38 -2.17 -5.25
C ASN A 74 9.10 -1.37 -4.00
N LEU A 75 9.77 -1.64 -2.91
CA LEU A 75 9.57 -0.96 -1.63
C LEU A 75 10.90 -0.57 -1.01
N THR A 76 10.98 0.68 -0.55
CA THR A 76 12.08 1.14 0.27
C THR A 76 11.51 1.50 1.63
N VAL A 77 12.09 0.95 2.69
CA VAL A 77 11.60 1.20 4.04
C VAL A 77 12.68 1.89 4.85
N SER A 78 12.32 2.97 5.51
CA SER A 78 13.20 3.65 6.43
C SER A 78 12.62 3.53 7.82
N VAL A 79 13.30 2.86 8.73
CA VAL A 79 12.82 2.67 10.09
C VAL A 79 13.66 3.53 11.01
N LYS A 80 13.01 4.34 11.81
CA LYS A 80 13.70 5.17 12.79
C LYS A 80 13.06 5.00 14.15
N ASN A 81 13.89 5.01 15.18
CA ASN A 81 13.45 4.78 16.54
C ASN A 81 13.61 6.06 17.33
N ALA A 82 12.56 6.49 18.01
CA ALA A 82 12.57 7.73 18.77
C ALA A 82 13.15 7.57 20.17
N ALA A 83 13.49 6.37 20.57
CA ALA A 83 14.06 6.11 21.90
C ALA A 83 13.20 6.64 23.03
N ALA A 84 11.89 6.53 22.88
CA ALA A 84 10.90 6.96 23.86
C ALA A 84 10.91 8.48 24.09
N ASP A 85 11.44 9.24 23.16
CA ASP A 85 11.46 10.68 23.27
C ASP A 85 10.50 11.33 22.27
N GLN A 86 9.57 12.11 22.77
CA GLN A 86 8.57 12.70 21.89
C GLN A 86 9.16 13.76 20.96
N GLY A 87 10.16 14.47 21.40
CA GLY A 87 10.81 15.44 20.53
C GLY A 87 11.50 14.77 19.35
N THR A 88 12.15 13.65 19.61
CA THR A 88 12.79 12.86 18.58
C THR A 88 11.73 12.26 17.65
N ALA A 89 10.63 11.78 18.20
CA ALA A 89 9.54 11.24 17.37
C ALA A 89 9.03 12.30 16.40
N LYS A 90 8.88 13.53 16.86
CA LYS A 90 8.46 14.60 16.00
C LYS A 90 9.48 14.89 14.91
N GLN A 91 10.75 14.92 15.26
CA GLN A 91 11.81 15.14 14.27
C GLN A 91 11.82 14.06 13.21
N ILE A 92 11.58 12.82 13.61
CA ILE A 92 11.52 11.70 12.68
C ILE A 92 10.36 11.91 11.69
N SER A 93 9.20 12.29 12.19
CA SER A 93 8.04 12.54 11.33
C SER A 93 8.33 13.69 10.37
N ASP A 94 8.93 14.77 10.87
CA ASP A 94 9.26 15.90 10.03
C ASP A 94 10.26 15.50 8.94
N SER A 95 11.20 14.64 9.27
CA SER A 95 12.17 14.19 8.28
C SER A 95 11.52 13.33 7.20
N PHE A 96 10.57 12.48 7.56
CA PHE A 96 9.86 11.68 6.58
C PHE A 96 9.02 12.55 5.64
N VAL A 97 8.43 13.62 6.16
CA VAL A 97 7.71 14.57 5.33
C VAL A 97 8.67 15.26 4.36
N SER A 98 9.84 15.66 4.86
CA SER A 98 10.82 16.29 4.01
C SER A 98 11.33 15.33 2.94
N ASP A 99 11.46 14.07 3.27
CA ASP A 99 11.92 13.06 2.32
C ASP A 99 10.82 12.64 1.35
N LYS A 100 9.63 13.12 1.55
CA LYS A 100 8.49 12.85 0.67
C LYS A 100 8.21 11.37 0.52
N VAL A 101 8.24 10.64 1.65
CA VAL A 101 7.88 9.23 1.62
C VAL A 101 6.40 9.11 1.26
N ASP A 102 6.01 7.96 0.71
CA ASP A 102 4.64 7.75 0.30
C ASP A 102 3.72 7.49 1.49
N LEU A 103 4.23 6.92 2.55
CA LEU A 103 3.44 6.60 3.73
C LEU A 103 4.31 6.68 4.97
N ILE A 104 3.78 7.22 6.05
CA ILE A 104 4.43 7.19 7.34
C ILE A 104 3.63 6.28 8.26
N CYS A 105 4.29 5.35 8.91
CA CYS A 105 3.66 4.39 9.80
C CYS A 105 4.24 4.52 11.21
#